data_d1c5f240b856675232ff1965d7588623
#
_entry.id   d1c5f240b856675232ff1965d7588623
#
_cell.length_a   1.000
_cell.length_b   1.000
_cell.length_c   1.000
_cell.angle_alpha   90.00
_cell.angle_beta   90.00
_cell.angle_gamma   90.00
#
_symmetry.space_group_name_H-M   'P 1'
#
loop_
_entity.id
_entity.type
_entity.pdbx_description
1 polymer ?
#
loop_
_entity_poly.entity_id
_entity_poly.type
_entity_poly.pdbx_seq_one_letter_code
_entity_poly.pdbx_strand_id
1 'polypeptide(L)'
;MKIIMFLFLLLMFNVTLAQDEAAVFDIARKGTVEQAKAILKANPNAFNTINADGYSPLILACYRGNNEVAKLLIENGSDINGNSKMGTPLMASIVKGNTEIAKFLIEKKADIHLADTNGTTPIIYAINFKNYEVVSLLIKVGADYTKKDNRGNSALDYAILLDDDKLIETLKNKKL
;
A
#
# COMPACT_ATOMS: atom_id res chain seq x y z
N MET A 1 47.25 13.49 2.85
CA MET A 1 46.87 12.56 1.77
C MET A 1 45.90 11.46 2.23
N LYS A 2 46.18 10.69 3.30
CA LYS A 2 45.28 9.63 3.82
C LYS A 2 43.88 10.10 4.23
N ILE A 3 43.76 11.28 4.86
CA ILE A 3 42.46 11.86 5.29
C ILE A 3 41.60 12.26 4.11
N ILE A 4 42.19 12.85 3.06
CA ILE A 4 41.46 13.27 1.84
C ILE A 4 40.97 12.04 1.08
N MET A 5 41.78 10.99 1.03
CA MET A 5 41.39 9.71 0.39
C MET A 5 40.27 9.02 1.18
N PHE A 6 40.28 9.07 2.52
CA PHE A 6 39.22 8.54 3.38
C PHE A 6 37.91 9.30 3.21
N LEU A 7 37.97 10.64 3.18
CA LEU A 7 36.79 11.50 2.91
C LEU A 7 36.22 11.25 1.50
N PHE A 8 37.07 11.07 0.49
CA PHE A 8 36.63 10.76 -0.88
C PHE A 8 35.98 9.36 -0.97
N LEU A 9 36.52 8.36 -0.28
CA LEU A 9 35.90 7.03 -0.17
C LEU A 9 34.54 7.08 0.53
N LEU A 10 34.44 7.85 1.61
CA LEU A 10 33.19 8.05 2.35
C LEU A 10 32.13 8.77 1.48
N LEU A 11 32.52 9.74 0.68
CA LEU A 11 31.66 10.46 -0.25
C LEU A 11 31.15 9.55 -1.37
N MET A 12 32.03 8.72 -1.95
CA MET A 12 31.66 7.75 -2.98
C MET A 12 30.73 6.67 -2.43
N PHE A 13 30.94 6.20 -1.20
CA PHE A 13 30.09 5.23 -0.55
C PHE A 13 28.66 5.78 -0.29
N ASN A 14 28.56 7.02 0.14
CA ASN A 14 27.25 7.67 0.32
C ASN A 14 26.53 7.93 -1.01
N VAL A 15 27.24 8.22 -2.10
CA VAL A 15 26.65 8.41 -3.43
C VAL A 15 26.09 7.10 -3.97
N THR A 16 26.80 5.96 -3.77
CA THR A 16 26.30 4.65 -4.21
C THR A 16 25.06 4.22 -3.41
N LEU A 17 25.07 4.40 -2.10
CA LEU A 17 23.89 4.10 -1.26
C LEU A 17 22.66 4.92 -1.66
N ALA A 18 22.82 6.21 -1.92
CA ALA A 18 21.71 7.08 -2.35
C ALA A 18 21.18 6.71 -3.74
N GLN A 19 22.04 6.26 -4.65
CA GLN A 19 21.64 5.76 -5.96
C GLN A 19 20.90 4.42 -5.86
N ASP A 20 21.34 3.52 -4.99
CA ASP A 20 20.66 2.23 -4.75
C ASP A 20 19.28 2.45 -4.12
N GLU A 21 19.15 3.39 -3.20
CA GLU A 21 17.87 3.73 -2.59
C GLU A 21 16.90 4.32 -3.63
N ALA A 22 17.31 5.28 -4.45
CA ALA A 22 16.48 5.84 -5.51
C ALA A 22 16.02 4.77 -6.51
N ALA A 23 16.90 3.83 -6.87
CA ALA A 23 16.60 2.72 -7.78
C ALA A 23 15.49 1.81 -7.23
N VAL A 24 15.48 1.52 -5.92
CA VAL A 24 14.47 0.69 -5.26
C VAL A 24 13.06 1.29 -5.43
N PHE A 25 12.92 2.60 -5.21
CA PHE A 25 11.62 3.27 -5.39
C PHE A 25 11.20 3.36 -6.85
N ASP A 26 12.13 3.54 -7.78
CA ASP A 26 11.83 3.56 -9.21
C ASP A 26 11.41 2.18 -9.72
N ILE A 27 12.07 1.12 -9.25
CA ILE A 27 11.67 -0.25 -9.57
C ILE A 27 10.28 -0.55 -9.02
N ALA A 28 9.99 -0.15 -7.79
CA ALA A 28 8.65 -0.31 -7.22
C ALA A 28 7.57 0.39 -8.06
N ARG A 29 7.84 1.60 -8.56
CA ARG A 29 6.88 2.38 -9.36
C ARG A 29 6.65 1.83 -10.77
N LYS A 30 7.70 1.35 -11.46
CA LYS A 30 7.67 1.09 -12.90
C LYS A 30 8.68 0.05 -13.39
N GLY A 31 9.45 -0.56 -12.48
CA GLY A 31 10.46 -1.55 -12.83
C GLY A 31 9.87 -2.93 -13.08
N THR A 32 10.75 -3.86 -13.45
CA THR A 32 10.39 -5.26 -13.70
C THR A 32 10.68 -6.16 -12.50
N VAL A 33 10.08 -7.35 -12.52
CA VAL A 33 10.33 -8.40 -11.52
C VAL A 33 11.79 -8.81 -11.52
N GLU A 34 12.43 -8.88 -12.70
CA GLU A 34 13.85 -9.25 -12.85
C GLU A 34 14.75 -8.22 -12.15
N GLN A 35 14.45 -6.92 -12.32
CA GLN A 35 15.19 -5.84 -11.65
C GLN A 35 15.03 -5.94 -10.12
N ALA A 36 13.80 -6.16 -9.65
CA ALA A 36 13.54 -6.31 -8.22
C ALA A 36 14.23 -7.55 -7.65
N LYS A 37 14.20 -8.69 -8.34
CA LYS A 37 14.90 -9.92 -7.94
C LYS A 37 16.41 -9.74 -7.89
N ALA A 38 17.01 -9.00 -8.82
CA ALA A 38 18.44 -8.72 -8.81
C ALA A 38 18.85 -7.95 -7.56
N ILE A 39 18.06 -6.94 -7.16
CA ILE A 39 18.32 -6.18 -5.94
C ILE A 39 18.11 -7.04 -4.69
N LEU A 40 17.01 -7.81 -4.61
CA LEU A 40 16.73 -8.69 -3.47
C LEU A 40 17.80 -9.76 -3.29
N LYS A 41 18.39 -10.26 -4.37
CA LYS A 41 19.51 -11.20 -4.32
C LYS A 41 20.76 -10.58 -3.69
N ALA A 42 21.04 -9.32 -3.97
CA ALA A 42 22.17 -8.59 -3.41
C ALA A 42 21.91 -8.13 -1.96
N ASN A 43 20.69 -7.65 -1.69
CA ASN A 43 20.26 -7.21 -0.37
C ASN A 43 18.78 -7.57 -0.15
N PRO A 44 18.46 -8.64 0.61
CA PRO A 44 17.09 -9.07 0.87
C PRO A 44 16.21 -8.02 1.52
N ASN A 45 16.80 -7.05 2.23
CA ASN A 45 16.09 -5.99 2.92
C ASN A 45 16.00 -4.67 2.14
N ALA A 46 16.46 -4.62 0.89
CA ALA A 46 16.56 -3.38 0.12
C ALA A 46 15.22 -2.65 -0.02
N PHE A 47 14.11 -3.38 -0.10
CA PHE A 47 12.76 -2.81 -0.24
C PHE A 47 12.06 -2.53 1.10
N ASN A 48 12.75 -2.75 2.24
CA ASN A 48 12.24 -2.41 3.58
C ASN A 48 12.73 -1.03 4.03
N THR A 49 12.55 -0.05 3.16
CA THR A 49 12.95 1.35 3.37
C THR A 49 11.76 2.28 3.19
N ILE A 50 11.89 3.53 3.62
CA ILE A 50 10.86 4.57 3.51
C ILE A 50 11.51 5.81 2.92
N ASN A 51 10.90 6.39 1.88
CA ASN A 51 11.41 7.63 1.28
C ASN A 51 11.12 8.87 2.15
N ALA A 52 11.63 10.03 1.74
CA ALA A 52 11.45 11.30 2.45
C ALA A 52 9.96 11.70 2.63
N ASP A 53 9.06 11.22 1.77
CA ASP A 53 7.63 11.46 1.85
C ASP A 53 6.91 10.45 2.77
N GLY A 54 7.62 9.47 3.31
CA GLY A 54 7.09 8.43 4.20
C GLY A 54 6.48 7.23 3.48
N TYR A 55 6.75 7.02 2.20
CA TYR A 55 6.23 5.88 1.43
C TYR A 55 7.22 4.73 1.35
N SER A 56 6.74 3.51 1.58
CA SER A 56 7.51 2.31 1.29
C SER A 56 7.45 1.96 -0.21
N PRO A 57 8.42 1.19 -0.74
CA PRO A 57 8.36 0.66 -2.09
C PRO A 57 7.08 -0.13 -2.36
N LEU A 58 6.60 -0.92 -1.39
CA LEU A 58 5.35 -1.68 -1.53
C LEU A 58 4.14 -0.77 -1.72
N ILE A 59 4.00 0.30 -0.92
CA ILE A 59 2.92 1.29 -1.10
C ILE A 59 2.96 1.89 -2.50
N LEU A 60 4.16 2.24 -3.00
CA LEU A 60 4.30 2.81 -4.33
C LEU A 60 3.98 1.82 -5.45
N ALA A 61 4.39 0.56 -5.32
CA ALA A 61 4.05 -0.50 -6.26
C ALA A 61 2.53 -0.70 -6.34
N CYS A 62 1.84 -0.77 -5.19
CA CYS A 62 0.38 -0.87 -5.11
C CYS A 62 -0.32 0.34 -5.73
N TYR A 63 0.13 1.55 -5.40
CA TYR A 63 -0.45 2.80 -5.93
C TYR A 63 -0.21 2.97 -7.43
N ARG A 64 0.93 2.54 -7.95
CA ARG A 64 1.26 2.64 -9.40
C ARG A 64 0.69 1.51 -10.23
N GLY A 65 0.20 0.44 -9.60
CA GLY A 65 -0.32 -0.73 -10.29
C GLY A 65 0.77 -1.66 -10.84
N ASN A 66 1.96 -1.62 -10.24
CA ASN A 66 3.02 -2.57 -10.56
C ASN A 66 2.80 -3.87 -9.78
N ASN A 67 1.76 -4.63 -10.18
CA ASN A 67 1.23 -5.77 -9.45
C ASN A 67 2.27 -6.86 -9.23
N GLU A 68 3.04 -7.19 -10.25
CA GLU A 68 4.01 -8.29 -10.18
C GLU A 68 5.16 -7.95 -9.23
N VAL A 69 5.62 -6.70 -9.23
CA VAL A 69 6.61 -6.24 -8.24
C VAL A 69 5.99 -6.20 -6.86
N ALA A 70 4.75 -5.68 -6.71
CA ALA A 70 4.07 -5.66 -5.41
C ALA A 70 3.93 -7.07 -4.80
N LYS A 71 3.50 -8.07 -5.59
CA LYS A 71 3.40 -9.47 -5.16
C LYS A 71 4.77 -10.00 -4.72
N LEU A 72 5.80 -9.77 -5.54
CA LEU A 72 7.17 -10.17 -5.21
C LEU A 72 7.64 -9.57 -3.88
N LEU A 73 7.40 -8.28 -3.64
CA LEU A 73 7.80 -7.60 -2.41
C LEU A 73 7.09 -8.18 -1.19
N ILE A 74 5.78 -8.46 -1.28
CA ILE A 74 5.01 -9.10 -0.22
C ILE A 74 5.57 -10.50 0.10
N GLU A 75 5.86 -11.30 -0.93
CA GLU A 75 6.41 -12.66 -0.79
C GLU A 75 7.83 -12.66 -0.21
N ASN A 76 8.57 -11.55 -0.34
CA ASN A 76 9.91 -11.37 0.23
C ASN A 76 9.91 -10.58 1.55
N GLY A 77 8.76 -10.49 2.24
CA GLY A 77 8.67 -9.99 3.61
C GLY A 77 8.61 -8.46 3.75
N SER A 78 8.25 -7.72 2.70
CA SER A 78 7.92 -6.32 2.86
C SER A 78 6.73 -6.14 3.79
N ASP A 79 6.75 -5.09 4.61
CA ASP A 79 5.68 -4.82 5.57
C ASP A 79 4.35 -4.54 4.86
N ILE A 80 3.49 -5.57 4.88
CA ILE A 80 2.16 -5.55 4.25
C ILE A 80 1.21 -4.54 4.90
N ASN A 81 1.51 -4.12 6.14
CA ASN A 81 0.71 -3.20 6.95
C ASN A 81 1.41 -1.85 7.15
N GLY A 82 2.55 -1.62 6.51
CA GLY A 82 3.29 -0.36 6.59
C GLY A 82 2.36 0.83 6.32
N ASN A 83 2.34 1.79 7.24
CA ASN A 83 1.44 2.94 7.15
C ASN A 83 2.20 4.20 6.75
N SER A 84 1.61 5.00 5.90
CA SER A 84 2.11 6.28 5.41
C SER A 84 1.03 7.35 5.47
N LYS A 85 1.33 8.57 4.99
CA LYS A 85 0.31 9.61 4.81
C LYS A 85 -0.83 9.19 3.87
N MET A 86 -0.58 8.23 2.96
CA MET A 86 -1.58 7.65 2.06
C MET A 86 -2.23 6.39 2.63
N GLY A 87 -2.00 6.07 3.89
CA GLY A 87 -2.44 4.84 4.52
C GLY A 87 -1.58 3.62 4.15
N THR A 88 -2.17 2.44 4.21
CA THR A 88 -1.52 1.15 3.99
C THR A 88 -1.42 0.78 2.50
N PRO A 89 -0.62 -0.25 2.13
CA PRO A 89 -0.60 -0.80 0.76
C PRO A 89 -2.00 -1.19 0.25
N LEU A 90 -2.87 -1.71 1.13
CA LEU A 90 -4.25 -2.04 0.79
C LEU A 90 -5.04 -0.79 0.39
N MET A 91 -4.96 0.29 1.17
CA MET A 91 -5.62 1.56 0.83
C MET A 91 -5.09 2.14 -0.47
N ALA A 92 -3.77 2.12 -0.68
CA ALA A 92 -3.13 2.58 -1.90
C ALA A 92 -3.64 1.84 -3.15
N SER A 93 -3.81 0.51 -3.05
CA SER A 93 -4.38 -0.31 -4.13
C SER A 93 -5.84 0.04 -4.42
N ILE A 94 -6.65 0.28 -3.37
CA ILE A 94 -8.07 0.66 -3.51
C ILE A 94 -8.21 2.02 -4.17
N VAL A 95 -7.46 3.02 -3.74
CA VAL A 95 -7.43 4.38 -4.33
C VAL A 95 -7.10 4.32 -5.82
N LYS A 96 -6.19 3.44 -6.21
CA LYS A 96 -5.82 3.24 -7.62
C LYS A 96 -6.87 2.46 -8.41
N GLY A 97 -7.86 1.85 -7.76
CA GLY A 97 -8.81 0.93 -8.39
C GLY A 97 -8.18 -0.42 -8.76
N ASN A 98 -7.05 -0.76 -8.14
CA ASN A 98 -6.33 -1.99 -8.40
C ASN A 98 -6.90 -3.15 -7.58
N THR A 99 -8.04 -3.67 -8.04
CA THR A 99 -8.77 -4.74 -7.35
C THR A 99 -7.96 -6.03 -7.24
N GLU A 100 -7.13 -6.34 -8.23
CA GLU A 100 -6.28 -7.55 -8.22
C GLU A 100 -5.33 -7.55 -7.02
N ILE A 101 -4.57 -6.47 -6.86
CA ILE A 101 -3.60 -6.40 -5.76
C ILE A 101 -4.30 -6.20 -4.41
N ALA A 102 -5.45 -5.52 -4.36
CA ALA A 102 -6.25 -5.41 -3.14
C ALA A 102 -6.70 -6.80 -2.64
N LYS A 103 -7.18 -7.66 -3.54
CA LYS A 103 -7.52 -9.06 -3.21
C LYS A 103 -6.31 -9.82 -2.71
N PHE A 104 -5.19 -9.74 -3.41
CA PHE A 104 -3.96 -10.43 -3.02
C PHE A 104 -3.48 -10.01 -1.62
N LEU A 105 -3.51 -8.69 -1.31
CA LEU A 105 -3.18 -8.18 0.02
C LEU A 105 -4.10 -8.75 1.10
N ILE A 106 -5.42 -8.80 0.86
CA ILE A 106 -6.40 -9.38 1.79
C ILE A 106 -6.15 -10.90 1.97
N GLU A 107 -5.85 -11.64 0.91
CA GLU A 107 -5.49 -13.06 0.96
C GLU A 107 -4.22 -13.30 1.77
N LYS A 108 -3.23 -12.40 1.65
CA LYS A 108 -1.98 -12.41 2.42
C LYS A 108 -2.13 -11.82 3.83
N LYS A 109 -3.37 -11.61 4.30
CA LYS A 109 -3.71 -11.16 5.67
C LYS A 109 -3.27 -9.74 5.99
N ALA A 110 -3.29 -8.83 5.00
CA ALA A 110 -3.23 -7.40 5.31
C ALA A 110 -4.32 -7.04 6.33
N ASP A 111 -3.97 -6.20 7.30
CA ASP A 111 -4.93 -5.75 8.31
C ASP A 111 -5.96 -4.80 7.68
N ILE A 112 -7.19 -5.29 7.58
CA ILE A 112 -8.33 -4.59 6.99
C ILE A 112 -8.95 -3.53 7.92
N HIS A 113 -8.48 -3.43 9.17
CA HIS A 113 -9.01 -2.51 10.20
C HIS A 113 -8.12 -1.30 10.46
N LEU A 114 -6.88 -1.30 9.93
CA LEU A 114 -5.99 -0.14 10.04
C LEU A 114 -6.67 1.08 9.40
N ALA A 115 -6.43 2.24 10.03
CA ALA A 115 -6.90 3.52 9.51
C ALA A 115 -5.71 4.42 9.16
N ASP A 116 -5.91 5.32 8.21
CA ASP A 116 -4.97 6.40 7.93
C ASP A 116 -5.01 7.49 9.00
N THR A 117 -4.27 8.58 8.80
CA THR A 117 -4.21 9.72 9.72
C THR A 117 -5.55 10.46 9.87
N ASN A 118 -6.50 10.25 8.95
CA ASN A 118 -7.85 10.81 8.99
C ASN A 118 -8.87 9.86 9.64
N GLY A 119 -8.42 8.71 10.15
CA GLY A 119 -9.30 7.68 10.67
C GLY A 119 -9.99 6.86 9.56
N THR A 120 -9.64 7.05 8.29
CA THR A 120 -10.27 6.39 7.15
C THR A 120 -9.77 4.96 7.02
N THR A 121 -10.69 3.99 7.08
CA THR A 121 -10.39 2.56 6.95
C THR A 121 -10.43 2.10 5.49
N PRO A 122 -9.87 0.90 5.15
CA PRO A 122 -9.95 0.36 3.80
C PRO A 122 -11.36 0.27 3.23
N ILE A 123 -12.36 -0.07 4.06
CA ILE A 123 -13.75 -0.16 3.59
C ILE A 123 -14.33 1.23 3.26
N ILE A 124 -13.99 2.28 4.02
CA ILE A 124 -14.38 3.66 3.70
C ILE A 124 -13.74 4.09 2.38
N TYR A 125 -12.46 3.76 2.16
CA TYR A 125 -11.82 3.99 0.86
C TYR A 125 -12.55 3.26 -0.28
N ALA A 126 -12.86 1.97 -0.10
CA ALA A 126 -13.55 1.19 -1.12
C ALA A 126 -14.95 1.74 -1.47
N ILE A 127 -15.68 2.29 -0.49
CA ILE A 127 -16.97 3.00 -0.69
C ILE A 127 -16.74 4.28 -1.50
N ASN A 128 -15.81 5.16 -1.05
CA ASN A 128 -15.56 6.45 -1.69
C ASN A 128 -15.10 6.32 -3.16
N PHE A 129 -14.37 5.26 -3.47
CA PHE A 129 -13.90 4.95 -4.83
C PHE A 129 -14.85 4.00 -5.60
N LYS A 130 -16.03 3.68 -5.04
CA LYS A 130 -17.05 2.80 -5.65
C LYS A 130 -16.50 1.46 -6.13
N ASN A 131 -15.52 0.90 -5.38
CA ASN A 131 -14.97 -0.41 -5.68
C ASN A 131 -15.84 -1.51 -5.07
N TYR A 132 -16.99 -1.79 -5.70
CA TYR A 132 -18.01 -2.72 -5.21
C TYR A 132 -17.46 -4.11 -4.88
N GLU A 133 -16.50 -4.58 -5.69
CA GLU A 133 -15.90 -5.90 -5.51
C GLU A 133 -15.06 -5.96 -4.23
N VAL A 134 -14.23 -4.94 -3.99
CA VAL A 134 -13.43 -4.85 -2.76
C VAL A 134 -14.33 -4.59 -1.56
N VAL A 135 -15.41 -3.80 -1.68
CA VAL A 135 -16.41 -3.62 -0.61
C VAL A 135 -16.98 -4.98 -0.20
N SER A 136 -17.48 -5.75 -1.17
CA SER A 136 -18.05 -7.09 -0.90
C SER A 136 -17.03 -8.02 -0.24
N LEU A 137 -15.78 -8.00 -0.72
CA LEU A 137 -14.72 -8.81 -0.15
C LEU A 137 -14.38 -8.41 1.29
N LEU A 138 -14.24 -7.10 1.56
CA LEU A 138 -13.94 -6.57 2.89
C LEU A 138 -15.04 -6.94 3.90
N ILE A 139 -16.33 -6.84 3.50
CA ILE A 139 -17.44 -7.29 4.34
C ILE A 139 -17.35 -8.79 4.61
N LYS A 140 -17.09 -9.59 3.60
CA LYS A 140 -16.98 -11.06 3.72
C LYS A 140 -15.88 -11.48 4.69
N VAL A 141 -14.77 -10.75 4.74
CA VAL A 141 -13.66 -11.04 5.66
C VAL A 141 -13.78 -10.33 7.01
N GLY A 142 -14.90 -9.64 7.28
CA GLY A 142 -15.25 -9.09 8.59
C GLY A 142 -14.83 -7.63 8.81
N ALA A 143 -14.69 -6.82 7.77
CA ALA A 143 -14.43 -5.39 7.95
C ALA A 143 -15.54 -4.69 8.74
N ASP A 144 -15.15 -3.85 9.70
CA ASP A 144 -16.09 -3.02 10.47
C ASP A 144 -16.48 -1.79 9.66
N TYR A 145 -17.65 -1.85 9.03
CA TYR A 145 -18.22 -0.75 8.24
C TYR A 145 -18.95 0.31 9.08
N THR A 146 -19.04 0.11 10.41
CA THR A 146 -19.65 1.06 11.35
C THR A 146 -18.63 1.99 11.99
N LYS A 147 -17.35 1.62 11.92
CA LYS A 147 -16.25 2.45 12.45
C LYS A 147 -16.23 3.80 11.75
N LYS A 148 -16.20 4.87 12.54
CA LYS A 148 -16.21 6.25 12.05
C LYS A 148 -14.81 6.79 11.85
N ASP A 149 -14.64 7.60 10.82
CA ASP A 149 -13.44 8.41 10.60
C ASP A 149 -13.43 9.68 11.49
N ASN A 150 -12.41 10.52 11.34
CA ASN A 150 -12.27 11.75 12.14
C ASN A 150 -13.31 12.83 11.79
N ARG A 151 -14.10 12.65 10.73
CA ARG A 151 -15.25 13.51 10.37
C ARG A 151 -16.55 13.00 10.98
N GLY A 152 -16.50 11.85 11.66
CA GLY A 152 -17.65 11.21 12.27
C GLY A 152 -18.49 10.35 11.33
N ASN A 153 -17.99 10.04 10.11
CA ASN A 153 -18.70 9.25 9.11
C ASN A 153 -18.19 7.81 9.07
N SER A 154 -19.12 6.87 9.04
CA SER A 154 -18.87 5.45 8.77
C SER A 154 -18.92 5.15 7.26
N ALA A 155 -18.55 3.92 6.87
CA ALA A 155 -18.70 3.46 5.49
C ALA A 155 -20.17 3.55 5.02
N LEU A 156 -21.13 3.25 5.89
CA LEU A 156 -22.55 3.37 5.57
C LEU A 156 -22.97 4.83 5.37
N ASP A 157 -22.47 5.75 6.21
CA ASP A 157 -22.77 7.18 6.06
C ASP A 157 -22.25 7.71 4.72
N TYR A 158 -21.04 7.28 4.31
CA TYR A 158 -20.50 7.63 2.98
C TYR A 158 -21.32 7.04 1.82
N ALA A 159 -21.78 5.80 1.92
CA ALA A 159 -22.64 5.19 0.90
C ALA A 159 -23.95 5.99 0.73
N ILE A 160 -24.54 6.47 1.84
CA ILE A 160 -25.74 7.33 1.83
C ILE A 160 -25.41 8.70 1.21
N LEU A 161 -24.29 9.33 1.59
CA LEU A 161 -23.85 10.61 1.02
C LEU A 161 -23.59 10.54 -0.48
N LEU A 162 -23.16 9.37 -1.00
CA LEU A 162 -22.93 9.13 -2.42
C LEU A 162 -24.20 8.79 -3.19
N ASP A 163 -25.34 8.67 -2.50
CA ASP A 163 -26.65 8.25 -3.04
C ASP A 163 -26.53 6.95 -3.86
N ASP A 164 -25.78 5.96 -3.32
CA ASP A 164 -25.46 4.72 -4.01
C ASP A 164 -26.20 3.53 -3.37
N ASP A 165 -27.40 3.26 -3.88
CA ASP A 165 -28.28 2.19 -3.37
C ASP A 165 -27.58 0.84 -3.34
N LYS A 166 -26.75 0.52 -4.34
CA LYS A 166 -26.02 -0.75 -4.41
C LYS A 166 -25.02 -0.88 -3.25
N LEU A 167 -24.28 0.18 -2.91
CA LEU A 167 -23.39 0.19 -1.75
C LEU A 167 -24.17 0.08 -0.45
N ILE A 168 -25.27 0.83 -0.32
CA ILE A 168 -26.15 0.81 0.85
C ILE A 168 -26.71 -0.59 1.08
N GLU A 169 -27.24 -1.23 0.05
CA GLU A 169 -27.76 -2.61 0.12
C GLU A 169 -26.67 -3.60 0.47
N THR A 170 -25.47 -3.50 -0.14
CA THR A 170 -24.33 -4.38 0.15
C THR A 170 -23.92 -4.30 1.61
N LEU A 171 -23.94 -3.11 2.22
CA LEU A 171 -23.62 -2.91 3.63
C LEU A 171 -24.72 -3.38 4.59
N LYS A 172 -26.01 -3.24 4.21
CA LYS A 172 -27.16 -3.63 5.04
C LYS A 172 -27.48 -5.12 4.97
N ASN A 173 -27.32 -5.73 3.80
CA ASN A 173 -27.72 -7.11 3.54
C ASN A 173 -26.64 -8.12 3.88
N LYS A 174 -26.07 -8.12 5.05
CA LYS A 174 -25.02 -9.05 5.59
C LYS A 174 -25.11 -10.55 5.18
N LYS A 175 -25.92 -10.90 4.18
CA LYS A 175 -26.00 -12.26 3.62
C LYS A 175 -24.94 -12.42 2.54
N LEU A 176 -23.71 -12.67 2.95
CA LEU A 176 -22.68 -13.29 2.11
C LEU A 176 -22.36 -14.67 2.63
#